data_c8fddcf63216223040fcad73cc72f603
#
_entry.id   c8fddcf63216223040fcad73cc72f603
#
_cell.length_a   1.000
_cell.length_b   1.000
_cell.length_c   1.000
_cell.angle_alpha   90.00
_cell.angle_beta   90.00
_cell.angle_gamma   90.00
#
_symmetry.space_group_name_H-M   'P 1'
#
loop_
_entity.id
_entity.type
_entity.pdbx_description
1 polymer ?
#
loop_
_entity_poly.entity_id
_entity_poly.type
_entity_poly.pdbx_seq_one_letter_code
_entity_poly.pdbx_strand_id
1 'polypeptide(L)'
;VRGRRGQASIIGDLADEFAERYVRWFSAGAAKHPAGPRSVGVELEYPVVDRHGQPAEPARVIGAAARFGAAVTTDMGSSTLEARVGPVRDLHSLDRQITRLVTGISAWLGADGCALLGYGMQPDAEVTISMLTPGERYRQLHDGSIPAHGGARWGALLCLSASSQVHVDVSADEAASVTGALNRTAALRIALMANSPWSARLPGAGQARRELFWDQAYPHRPRRWGIMAPSPTLPEHARQLLAADAFLASRDGRVLRIEEPVSWVDLLRSGRAVSAWDIDGARHLLQPRVSDPLEHLGAIWSCTRLSPEYGTVEDRVVCAQPPGEQTANAALVLGLVERGEELRELADATPLRCWVDARVDACRRGLSARVGAVPVTALAGQMLTIAARGLSARGLGEDRFLDPLRERLARGENPAARLLAVPAAQRLPWLLEHAAL
;
A
#
# COMPACT_ATOMS: atom_id res chain seq x y z
N VAL A 1 13.75 43.88 8.92
CA VAL A 1 12.30 43.67 8.76
C VAL A 1 11.90 43.49 7.29
N ARG A 2 12.65 43.97 6.30
CA ARG A 2 12.36 43.81 4.85
C ARG A 2 12.68 42.39 4.31
N GLY A 3 13.62 41.65 4.91
CA GLY A 3 14.01 40.32 4.44
C GLY A 3 12.96 39.20 4.70
N ARG A 4 12.18 39.30 5.79
CA ARG A 4 11.17 38.26 6.13
C ARG A 4 9.91 38.30 5.27
N ARG A 5 9.47 39.48 4.79
CA ARG A 5 8.29 39.59 3.91
C ARG A 5 8.56 39.07 2.49
N GLY A 6 9.74 39.26 1.96
CA GLY A 6 10.11 38.74 0.64
C GLY A 6 10.23 37.21 0.60
N GLN A 7 10.80 36.59 1.65
CA GLN A 7 10.90 35.15 1.75
C GLN A 7 9.52 34.47 1.92
N ALA A 8 8.60 35.03 2.70
CA ALA A 8 7.26 34.47 2.88
C ALA A 8 6.45 34.48 1.57
N SER A 9 6.61 35.50 0.74
CA SER A 9 5.96 35.60 -0.59
C SER A 9 6.49 34.55 -1.56
N ILE A 10 7.81 34.40 -1.68
CA ILE A 10 8.45 33.40 -2.58
C ILE A 10 8.08 31.96 -2.20
N ILE A 11 7.79 31.70 -0.93
CA ILE A 11 7.47 30.38 -0.37
C ILE A 11 6.01 30.00 -0.65
N GLY A 12 5.09 30.95 -0.53
CA GLY A 12 3.71 30.76 -0.98
C GLY A 12 3.72 30.34 -2.45
N ASP A 13 4.49 31.02 -3.26
CA ASP A 13 4.62 30.78 -4.70
C ASP A 13 5.11 29.35 -5.04
N LEU A 14 6.10 28.79 -4.31
CA LEU A 14 6.63 27.44 -4.61
C LEU A 14 5.68 26.31 -4.20
N ALA A 15 5.02 26.45 -3.05
CA ALA A 15 4.04 25.47 -2.62
C ALA A 15 2.78 25.49 -3.49
N ASP A 16 2.39 26.68 -3.96
CA ASP A 16 1.29 26.86 -4.89
C ASP A 16 1.66 26.33 -6.29
N GLU A 17 2.87 26.60 -6.78
CA GLU A 17 3.37 26.03 -8.02
C GLU A 17 3.36 24.49 -7.99
N PHE A 18 3.81 23.90 -6.89
CA PHE A 18 3.75 22.44 -6.71
C PHE A 18 2.29 21.95 -6.74
N ALA A 19 1.41 22.59 -5.96
CA ALA A 19 0.00 22.20 -5.90
C ALA A 19 -0.68 22.30 -7.27
N GLU A 20 -0.43 23.36 -8.02
CA GLU A 20 -0.94 23.51 -9.38
C GLU A 20 -0.44 22.42 -10.34
N ARG A 21 0.86 22.08 -10.28
CA ARG A 21 1.43 20.99 -11.08
C ARG A 21 0.79 19.65 -10.73
N TYR A 22 0.64 19.36 -9.44
CA TYR A 22 0.00 18.15 -8.96
C TYR A 22 -1.46 18.04 -9.40
N VAL A 23 -2.24 19.11 -9.24
CA VAL A 23 -3.64 19.17 -9.66
C VAL A 23 -3.77 18.98 -11.16
N ARG A 24 -2.95 19.66 -11.96
CA ARG A 24 -2.96 19.47 -13.42
C ARG A 24 -2.65 18.01 -13.80
N TRP A 25 -1.64 17.42 -13.16
CA TRP A 25 -1.27 16.03 -13.41
C TRP A 25 -2.40 15.07 -13.05
N PHE A 26 -2.97 15.22 -11.86
CA PHE A 26 -4.10 14.39 -11.42
C PHE A 26 -5.32 14.56 -12.33
N SER A 27 -5.68 15.78 -12.67
CA SER A 27 -6.83 16.06 -13.55
C SER A 27 -6.62 15.50 -14.96
N ALA A 28 -5.40 15.52 -15.47
CA ALA A 28 -5.06 14.88 -16.75
C ALA A 28 -5.16 13.34 -16.69
N GLY A 29 -4.83 12.73 -15.55
CA GLY A 29 -5.07 11.31 -15.29
C GLY A 29 -6.56 10.99 -15.25
N ALA A 30 -7.32 11.73 -14.45
CA ALA A 30 -8.76 11.55 -14.30
C ALA A 30 -9.54 11.78 -15.60
N ALA A 31 -9.09 12.68 -16.46
CA ALA A 31 -9.69 12.92 -17.78
C ALA A 31 -9.59 11.72 -18.74
N LYS A 32 -8.75 10.75 -18.46
CA LYS A 32 -8.63 9.50 -19.24
C LYS A 32 -9.74 8.51 -18.90
N HIS A 33 -10.46 8.70 -17.80
CA HIS A 33 -11.52 7.78 -17.39
C HIS A 33 -12.68 7.84 -18.40
N PRO A 34 -13.13 6.71 -18.94
CA PRO A 34 -14.23 6.70 -19.85
C PRO A 34 -15.53 6.99 -19.10
N ALA A 35 -16.50 7.63 -19.78
CA ALA A 35 -17.83 7.88 -19.21
C ALA A 35 -18.53 6.56 -18.79
N GLY A 36 -19.27 6.59 -17.70
CA GLY A 36 -20.02 5.44 -17.18
C GLY A 36 -19.58 5.00 -15.78
N PRO A 37 -19.82 3.74 -15.40
CA PRO A 37 -19.42 3.21 -14.10
C PRO A 37 -17.91 3.34 -13.87
N ARG A 38 -17.51 3.61 -12.61
CA ARG A 38 -16.08 3.68 -12.23
C ARG A 38 -15.36 2.41 -12.60
N SER A 39 -14.13 2.57 -13.07
CA SER A 39 -13.22 1.44 -13.26
C SER A 39 -12.51 1.10 -11.96
N VAL A 40 -12.12 -0.17 -11.86
CA VAL A 40 -11.31 -0.71 -10.77
C VAL A 40 -10.16 -1.53 -11.33
N GLY A 41 -8.99 -1.35 -10.77
CA GLY A 41 -7.79 -2.15 -11.04
C GLY A 41 -7.14 -2.60 -9.74
N VAL A 42 -6.31 -3.63 -9.81
CA VAL A 42 -5.61 -4.16 -8.65
C VAL A 42 -4.14 -4.42 -8.96
N GLU A 43 -3.31 -4.23 -7.94
CA GLU A 43 -1.94 -4.77 -7.88
C GLU A 43 -1.94 -5.85 -6.80
N LEU A 44 -1.63 -7.06 -7.19
CA LEU A 44 -1.64 -8.24 -6.33
C LEU A 44 -0.22 -8.75 -6.17
N GLU A 45 0.26 -8.72 -4.95
CA GLU A 45 1.58 -9.24 -4.58
C GLU A 45 1.42 -10.60 -3.91
N TYR A 46 2.28 -11.55 -4.27
CA TYR A 46 2.24 -12.90 -3.72
C TYR A 46 3.65 -13.43 -3.43
N PRO A 47 3.91 -13.98 -2.24
CA PRO A 47 5.11 -14.75 -1.99
C PRO A 47 5.19 -15.94 -2.95
N VAL A 48 6.36 -16.12 -3.57
CA VAL A 48 6.70 -17.32 -4.32
C VAL A 48 7.61 -18.17 -3.46
N VAL A 49 7.24 -19.42 -3.23
CA VAL A 49 7.97 -20.35 -2.37
C VAL A 49 8.18 -21.68 -3.06
N ASP A 50 9.25 -22.38 -2.66
CA ASP A 50 9.46 -23.79 -3.02
C ASP A 50 8.60 -24.73 -2.16
N ARG A 51 8.71 -26.04 -2.38
CA ARG A 51 7.99 -27.09 -1.62
C ARG A 51 8.29 -27.10 -0.11
N HIS A 52 9.36 -26.44 0.33
CA HIS A 52 9.77 -26.34 1.74
C HIS A 52 9.37 -24.99 2.34
N GLY A 53 8.70 -24.11 1.59
CA GLY A 53 8.29 -22.79 2.03
C GLY A 53 9.41 -21.76 1.99
N GLN A 54 10.55 -22.08 1.37
CA GLN A 54 11.65 -21.13 1.20
C GLN A 54 11.37 -20.20 0.01
N PRO A 55 11.83 -18.94 0.05
CA PRO A 55 11.67 -18.02 -1.06
C PRO A 55 12.22 -18.57 -2.38
N ALA A 56 11.44 -18.46 -3.45
CA ALA A 56 11.82 -18.87 -4.80
C ALA A 56 11.63 -17.73 -5.80
N GLU A 57 12.52 -17.62 -6.78
CA GLU A 57 12.44 -16.54 -7.78
C GLU A 57 11.48 -16.92 -8.92
N PRO A 58 10.51 -16.04 -9.29
CA PRO A 58 9.53 -16.29 -10.34
C PRO A 58 10.06 -15.95 -11.76
N ALA A 59 11.36 -16.04 -12.01
CA ALA A 59 12.00 -15.57 -13.26
C ALA A 59 11.36 -16.10 -14.53
N ARG A 60 10.95 -17.38 -14.57
CA ARG A 60 10.27 -17.98 -15.74
C ARG A 60 8.88 -17.39 -15.98
N VAL A 61 8.14 -17.09 -14.88
CA VAL A 61 6.81 -16.47 -14.97
C VAL A 61 6.93 -15.06 -15.50
N ILE A 62 7.90 -14.29 -15.00
CA ILE A 62 8.17 -12.93 -15.46
C ILE A 62 8.56 -12.92 -16.94
N GLY A 63 9.43 -13.83 -17.36
CA GLY A 63 9.80 -13.99 -18.78
C GLY A 63 8.64 -14.38 -19.69
N ALA A 64 7.57 -14.95 -19.15
CA ALA A 64 6.37 -15.37 -19.86
C ALA A 64 5.14 -14.47 -19.60
N ALA A 65 5.30 -13.33 -18.94
CA ALA A 65 4.20 -12.45 -18.48
C ALA A 65 3.17 -12.11 -19.59
N ALA A 66 3.62 -11.87 -20.82
CA ALA A 66 2.74 -11.57 -21.95
C ALA A 66 1.69 -12.67 -22.23
N ARG A 67 1.94 -13.93 -21.83
CA ARG A 67 1.00 -15.05 -22.00
C ARG A 67 -0.21 -14.94 -21.07
N PHE A 68 -0.07 -14.22 -19.97
CA PHE A 68 -1.11 -14.05 -18.96
C PHE A 68 -1.95 -12.78 -19.17
N GLY A 69 -1.59 -11.94 -20.17
CA GLY A 69 -2.32 -10.72 -20.52
C GLY A 69 -2.30 -9.64 -19.43
N ALA A 70 -1.38 -9.75 -18.46
CA ALA A 70 -1.21 -8.80 -17.35
C ALA A 70 0.26 -8.37 -17.24
N ALA A 71 0.50 -7.19 -16.66
CA ALA A 71 1.84 -6.79 -16.27
C ALA A 71 2.24 -7.60 -15.02
N VAL A 72 3.25 -8.45 -15.15
CA VAL A 72 3.79 -9.28 -14.08
C VAL A 72 5.25 -8.91 -13.87
N THR A 73 5.64 -8.60 -12.64
CA THR A 73 7.00 -8.21 -12.25
C THR A 73 7.31 -8.74 -10.85
N THR A 74 8.51 -8.48 -10.34
CA THR A 74 8.80 -8.58 -8.91
C THR A 74 8.61 -7.22 -8.26
N ASP A 75 8.18 -7.21 -6.98
CA ASP A 75 8.23 -6.00 -6.13
C ASP A 75 9.63 -5.83 -5.52
N MET A 76 9.74 -5.15 -4.39
CA MET A 76 11.00 -4.93 -3.67
C MET A 76 11.69 -6.25 -3.29
N GLY A 77 10.94 -7.31 -3.01
CA GLY A 77 11.46 -8.67 -2.82
C GLY A 77 11.53 -9.45 -4.12
N SER A 78 12.70 -9.99 -4.47
CA SER A 78 12.91 -10.80 -5.70
C SER A 78 12.05 -12.07 -5.74
N SER A 79 11.58 -12.53 -4.58
CA SER A 79 10.70 -13.69 -4.43
C SER A 79 9.23 -13.29 -4.18
N THR A 80 8.87 -12.03 -4.39
CA THR A 80 7.49 -11.55 -4.36
C THR A 80 7.06 -11.19 -5.78
N LEU A 81 6.09 -11.92 -6.31
CA LEU A 81 5.51 -11.66 -7.61
C LEU A 81 4.44 -10.58 -7.47
N GLU A 82 4.53 -9.51 -8.26
CA GLU A 82 3.51 -8.48 -8.42
C GLU A 82 2.79 -8.66 -9.75
N ALA A 83 1.46 -8.66 -9.72
CA ALA A 83 0.62 -8.76 -10.91
C ALA A 83 -0.42 -7.64 -10.93
N ARG A 84 -0.49 -6.88 -12.03
CA ARG A 84 -1.45 -5.82 -12.26
C ARG A 84 -2.59 -6.30 -13.13
N VAL A 85 -3.83 -6.17 -12.65
CA VAL A 85 -5.04 -6.61 -13.33
C VAL A 85 -6.02 -5.45 -13.45
N GLY A 86 -6.62 -5.28 -14.60
CA GLY A 86 -7.53 -4.18 -14.93
C GLY A 86 -6.83 -3.03 -15.68
N PRO A 87 -7.42 -1.82 -15.74
CA PRO A 87 -8.71 -1.47 -15.15
C PRO A 87 -9.90 -2.12 -15.88
N VAL A 88 -10.93 -2.46 -15.12
CA VAL A 88 -12.21 -2.97 -15.63
C VAL A 88 -13.40 -2.27 -14.96
N ARG A 89 -14.57 -2.32 -15.58
CA ARG A 89 -15.76 -1.61 -15.09
C ARG A 89 -16.68 -2.44 -14.20
N ASP A 90 -16.41 -3.72 -14.04
CA ASP A 90 -17.20 -4.61 -13.21
C ASP A 90 -16.31 -5.64 -12.49
N LEU A 91 -16.72 -5.99 -11.27
CA LEU A 91 -15.98 -6.94 -10.43
C LEU A 91 -16.05 -8.38 -10.94
N HIS A 92 -17.05 -8.75 -11.72
CA HIS A 92 -17.13 -10.09 -12.32
C HIS A 92 -16.03 -10.28 -13.38
N SER A 93 -15.76 -9.22 -14.17
CA SER A 93 -14.65 -9.22 -15.12
C SER A 93 -13.30 -9.20 -14.41
N LEU A 94 -13.16 -8.44 -13.32
CA LEU A 94 -11.97 -8.42 -12.49
C LEU A 94 -11.69 -9.81 -11.93
N ASP A 95 -12.67 -10.44 -11.30
CA ASP A 95 -12.58 -11.77 -10.70
C ASP A 95 -12.16 -12.84 -11.70
N ARG A 96 -12.79 -12.84 -12.89
CA ARG A 96 -12.39 -13.76 -13.97
C ARG A 96 -10.95 -13.54 -14.43
N GLN A 97 -10.49 -12.28 -14.51
CA GLN A 97 -9.12 -11.99 -14.91
C GLN A 97 -8.12 -12.41 -13.83
N ILE A 98 -8.40 -12.12 -12.55
CA ILE A 98 -7.59 -12.56 -11.41
C ILE A 98 -7.50 -14.09 -11.38
N THR A 99 -8.64 -14.79 -11.44
CA THR A 99 -8.69 -16.25 -11.42
C THR A 99 -7.86 -16.87 -12.54
N ARG A 100 -8.04 -16.38 -13.78
CA ARG A 100 -7.27 -16.86 -14.93
C ARG A 100 -5.77 -16.64 -14.75
N LEU A 101 -5.38 -15.44 -14.28
CA LEU A 101 -3.99 -15.08 -14.06
C LEU A 101 -3.36 -15.97 -12.99
N VAL A 102 -3.99 -16.05 -11.83
CA VAL A 102 -3.48 -16.82 -10.68
C VAL A 102 -3.38 -18.30 -11.03
N THR A 103 -4.43 -18.90 -11.63
CA THR A 103 -4.40 -20.30 -12.06
C THR A 103 -3.30 -20.57 -13.07
N GLY A 104 -3.14 -19.66 -14.05
CA GLY A 104 -2.09 -19.80 -15.07
C GLY A 104 -0.68 -19.73 -14.48
N ILE A 105 -0.44 -18.77 -13.59
CA ILE A 105 0.88 -18.60 -12.93
C ILE A 105 1.16 -19.80 -12.01
N SER A 106 0.17 -20.24 -11.22
CA SER A 106 0.32 -21.38 -10.30
C SER A 106 0.64 -22.68 -11.03
N ALA A 107 0.01 -22.92 -12.18
CA ALA A 107 0.35 -24.08 -13.02
C ALA A 107 1.80 -24.04 -13.54
N TRP A 108 2.31 -22.85 -13.86
CA TRP A 108 3.70 -22.68 -14.31
C TRP A 108 4.71 -22.89 -13.18
N LEU A 109 4.44 -22.31 -12.01
CA LEU A 109 5.28 -22.45 -10.82
C LEU A 109 5.27 -23.89 -10.32
N GLY A 110 4.10 -24.54 -10.33
CA GLY A 110 3.95 -25.94 -9.93
C GLY A 110 4.82 -26.90 -10.74
N ALA A 111 5.04 -26.62 -12.03
CA ALA A 111 5.95 -27.39 -12.86
C ALA A 111 7.42 -27.29 -12.42
N ASP A 112 7.78 -26.23 -11.70
CA ASP A 112 9.11 -26.03 -11.10
C ASP A 112 9.15 -26.41 -9.61
N GLY A 113 8.08 -26.99 -9.07
CA GLY A 113 7.97 -27.34 -7.64
C GLY A 113 7.81 -26.11 -6.72
N CYS A 114 7.32 -25.01 -7.26
CA CYS A 114 7.06 -23.76 -6.54
C CYS A 114 5.56 -23.46 -6.47
N ALA A 115 5.17 -22.60 -5.54
CA ALA A 115 3.80 -22.15 -5.35
C ALA A 115 3.71 -20.63 -5.11
N LEU A 116 2.58 -20.03 -5.52
CA LEU A 116 2.14 -18.72 -5.03
C LEU A 116 1.39 -18.91 -3.72
N LEU A 117 1.59 -17.99 -2.78
CA LEU A 117 0.82 -18.00 -1.55
C LEU A 117 -0.09 -16.77 -1.45
N GLY A 118 -1.37 -17.00 -1.20
CA GLY A 118 -2.33 -15.99 -0.78
C GLY A 118 -2.09 -15.58 0.68
N TYR A 119 -0.90 -15.05 0.97
CA TYR A 119 -0.40 -14.73 2.30
C TYR A 119 0.39 -13.43 2.27
N GLY A 120 0.26 -12.60 3.30
CA GLY A 120 0.75 -11.23 3.29
C GLY A 120 2.25 -11.04 3.52
N MET A 121 3.04 -12.11 3.62
CA MET A 121 4.50 -12.03 3.78
C MET A 121 5.17 -13.35 3.46
N GLN A 122 6.48 -13.34 3.19
CA GLN A 122 7.27 -14.56 3.07
C GLN A 122 7.24 -15.37 4.38
N PRO A 123 6.83 -16.66 4.34
CA PRO A 123 6.63 -17.45 5.55
C PRO A 123 7.92 -17.95 6.20
N ASP A 124 8.96 -18.22 5.42
CA ASP A 124 10.25 -18.75 5.92
C ASP A 124 11.44 -18.13 5.19
N ALA A 125 11.62 -16.83 5.37
CA ALA A 125 12.72 -16.09 4.74
C ALA A 125 13.63 -15.45 5.79
N GLU A 126 14.93 -15.49 5.54
CA GLU A 126 15.89 -14.64 6.25
C GLU A 126 15.79 -13.20 5.76
N VAL A 127 15.88 -12.26 6.72
CA VAL A 127 15.83 -10.82 6.41
C VAL A 127 17.22 -10.38 5.94
N THR A 128 17.50 -10.54 4.66
CA THR A 128 18.81 -10.24 4.05
C THR A 128 18.68 -9.35 2.82
N ILE A 129 19.78 -8.66 2.48
CA ILE A 129 19.84 -7.82 1.27
C ILE A 129 19.78 -8.66 -0.02
N SER A 130 20.12 -9.95 0.02
CA SER A 130 20.07 -10.82 -1.14
C SER A 130 18.66 -11.04 -1.69
N MET A 131 17.62 -10.74 -0.88
CA MET A 131 16.22 -10.79 -1.31
C MET A 131 15.79 -9.55 -2.09
N LEU A 132 16.64 -8.52 -2.18
CA LEU A 132 16.28 -7.28 -2.83
C LEU A 132 16.26 -7.44 -4.36
N THR A 133 15.16 -7.08 -4.99
CA THR A 133 15.09 -6.93 -6.44
C THR A 133 16.12 -5.90 -6.90
N PRO A 134 16.95 -6.19 -7.91
CA PRO A 134 17.94 -5.26 -8.40
C PRO A 134 17.33 -3.94 -8.84
N GLY A 135 17.89 -2.82 -8.40
CA GLY A 135 17.47 -1.48 -8.77
C GLY A 135 17.93 -0.42 -7.78
N GLU A 136 18.34 0.75 -8.31
CA GLU A 136 18.85 1.85 -7.47
C GLU A 136 17.84 2.31 -6.43
N ARG A 137 16.57 2.42 -6.80
CA ARG A 137 15.51 2.86 -5.89
C ARG A 137 15.36 1.92 -4.70
N TYR A 138 15.29 0.61 -4.94
CA TYR A 138 15.16 -0.38 -3.87
C TYR A 138 16.38 -0.42 -2.97
N ARG A 139 17.57 -0.30 -3.58
CA ARG A 139 18.82 -0.21 -2.82
C ARG A 139 18.84 1.02 -1.92
N GLN A 140 18.45 2.20 -2.42
CA GLN A 140 18.38 3.42 -1.62
C GLN A 140 17.32 3.34 -0.51
N LEU A 141 16.18 2.67 -0.76
CA LEU A 141 15.19 2.39 0.28
C LEU A 141 15.79 1.52 1.38
N HIS A 142 16.45 0.44 1.02
CA HIS A 142 17.12 -0.44 1.98
C HIS A 142 18.18 0.33 2.80
N ASP A 143 19.08 1.04 2.14
CA ASP A 143 20.22 1.72 2.78
C ASP A 143 19.79 2.91 3.65
N GLY A 144 18.64 3.51 3.38
CA GLY A 144 18.06 4.60 4.18
C GLY A 144 17.27 4.16 5.40
N SER A 145 17.10 2.88 5.63
CA SER A 145 16.46 2.34 6.84
C SER A 145 17.44 2.29 8.01
N ILE A 146 16.91 2.13 9.23
CA ILE A 146 17.77 1.98 10.41
C ILE A 146 18.52 0.63 10.41
N PRO A 147 19.71 0.58 11.03
CA PRO A 147 20.45 -0.68 11.22
C PRO A 147 19.62 -1.70 12.03
N ALA A 148 19.79 -2.97 11.68
CA ALA A 148 19.28 -4.13 12.42
C ALA A 148 20.47 -4.90 13.05
N HIS A 149 20.19 -5.97 13.77
CA HIS A 149 21.24 -6.81 14.35
C HIS A 149 22.05 -7.54 13.25
N GLY A 150 23.34 -7.80 13.53
CA GLY A 150 24.20 -8.58 12.62
C GLY A 150 24.59 -7.87 11.32
N GLY A 151 24.57 -6.54 11.29
CA GLY A 151 24.94 -5.75 10.11
C GLY A 151 23.85 -5.65 9.03
N ALA A 152 22.70 -6.29 9.22
CA ALA A 152 21.53 -6.12 8.38
C ALA A 152 20.90 -4.73 8.59
N ARG A 153 19.94 -4.38 7.72
CA ARG A 153 19.10 -3.18 7.87
C ARG A 153 17.62 -3.58 7.83
N TRP A 154 16.80 -2.89 8.62
CA TRP A 154 15.37 -3.18 8.71
C TRP A 154 14.61 -2.96 7.39
N GLY A 155 15.17 -2.19 6.44
CA GLY A 155 14.61 -2.05 5.10
C GLY A 155 14.44 -3.38 4.35
N ALA A 156 15.23 -4.41 4.67
CA ALA A 156 15.06 -5.74 4.11
C ALA A 156 13.73 -6.43 4.52
N LEU A 157 13.05 -5.96 5.59
CA LEU A 157 11.70 -6.44 5.93
C LEU A 157 10.68 -6.21 4.81
N LEU A 158 10.87 -5.12 4.05
CA LEU A 158 9.94 -4.79 2.96
C LEU A 158 9.98 -5.83 1.84
N CYS A 159 11.12 -6.55 1.67
CA CYS A 159 11.23 -7.66 0.73
C CYS A 159 10.35 -8.86 1.11
N LEU A 160 9.89 -8.93 2.36
CA LEU A 160 8.98 -9.99 2.81
C LEU A 160 7.51 -9.66 2.53
N SER A 161 7.18 -8.39 2.32
CA SER A 161 5.79 -7.91 2.22
C SER A 161 5.11 -8.40 0.96
N ALA A 162 3.81 -8.74 1.10
CA ALA A 162 2.93 -8.99 -0.03
C ALA A 162 1.54 -8.40 0.26
N SER A 163 1.06 -7.53 -0.63
CA SER A 163 -0.16 -6.74 -0.48
C SER A 163 -1.21 -7.05 -1.55
N SER A 164 -2.42 -6.57 -1.33
CA SER A 164 -3.48 -6.44 -2.31
C SER A 164 -3.85 -4.96 -2.38
N GLN A 165 -3.42 -4.27 -3.42
CA GLN A 165 -3.67 -2.86 -3.63
C GLN A 165 -4.82 -2.68 -4.63
N VAL A 166 -5.63 -1.64 -4.42
CA VAL A 166 -6.82 -1.39 -5.23
C VAL A 166 -6.82 0.05 -5.73
N HIS A 167 -6.95 0.21 -7.03
CA HIS A 167 -7.14 1.50 -7.70
C HIS A 167 -8.60 1.66 -8.13
N VAL A 168 -9.20 2.81 -7.79
CA VAL A 168 -10.55 3.16 -8.21
C VAL A 168 -10.54 4.57 -8.80
N ASP A 169 -11.21 4.76 -9.93
CA ASP A 169 -11.39 6.06 -10.57
C ASP A 169 -12.06 7.05 -9.62
N VAL A 170 -11.49 8.25 -9.49
CA VAL A 170 -12.10 9.36 -8.77
C VAL A 170 -11.97 10.67 -9.54
N SER A 171 -12.95 11.56 -9.41
CA SER A 171 -12.87 12.90 -9.95
C SER A 171 -11.94 13.79 -9.11
N ALA A 172 -11.44 14.88 -9.69
CA ALA A 172 -10.59 15.83 -8.96
C ALA A 172 -11.32 16.45 -7.76
N ASP A 173 -12.63 16.63 -7.85
CA ASP A 173 -13.44 17.27 -6.81
C ASP A 173 -13.62 16.39 -5.56
N GLU A 174 -13.70 15.06 -5.74
CA GLU A 174 -13.89 14.12 -4.65
C GLU A 174 -12.57 13.50 -4.14
N ALA A 175 -11.51 13.56 -4.93
CA ALA A 175 -10.24 12.85 -4.72
C ALA A 175 -9.68 13.03 -3.30
N ALA A 176 -9.56 14.27 -2.83
CA ALA A 176 -9.00 14.56 -1.51
C ALA A 176 -9.90 14.02 -0.38
N SER A 177 -11.20 14.22 -0.48
CA SER A 177 -12.18 13.78 0.52
C SER A 177 -12.23 12.27 0.65
N VAL A 178 -12.34 11.55 -0.48
CA VAL A 178 -12.36 10.08 -0.52
C VAL A 178 -11.06 9.50 0.01
N THR A 179 -9.91 10.03 -0.43
CA THR A 179 -8.59 9.59 0.04
C THR A 179 -8.45 9.80 1.55
N GLY A 180 -8.86 10.95 2.07
CA GLY A 180 -8.81 11.26 3.49
C GLY A 180 -9.69 10.33 4.33
N ALA A 181 -10.87 9.97 3.83
CA ALA A 181 -11.80 9.08 4.51
C ALA A 181 -11.29 7.61 4.50
N LEU A 182 -10.84 7.11 3.35
CA LEU A 182 -10.20 5.79 3.25
C LEU A 182 -8.95 5.71 4.14
N ASN A 183 -8.10 6.72 4.11
CA ASN A 183 -6.86 6.73 4.90
C ASN A 183 -7.17 6.62 6.41
N ARG A 184 -8.10 7.42 6.93
CA ARG A 184 -8.50 7.35 8.34
C ARG A 184 -9.09 6.01 8.73
N THR A 185 -9.97 5.44 7.90
CA THR A 185 -10.63 4.15 8.18
C THR A 185 -9.78 2.91 7.87
N ALA A 186 -8.49 3.07 7.57
CA ALA A 186 -7.56 1.98 7.24
C ALA A 186 -7.56 0.84 8.27
N ALA A 187 -7.67 1.17 9.56
CA ALA A 187 -7.71 0.19 10.65
C ALA A 187 -8.80 -0.88 10.47
N LEU A 188 -9.95 -0.51 9.88
CA LEU A 188 -11.07 -1.42 9.66
C LEU A 188 -10.74 -2.47 8.57
N ARG A 189 -10.10 -2.02 7.48
CA ARG A 189 -9.67 -2.92 6.39
C ARG A 189 -8.52 -3.81 6.85
N ILE A 190 -7.55 -3.26 7.59
CA ILE A 190 -6.46 -4.03 8.20
C ILE A 190 -7.01 -5.12 9.09
N ALA A 191 -7.97 -4.81 9.98
CA ALA A 191 -8.54 -5.78 10.92
C ALA A 191 -9.29 -6.92 10.23
N LEU A 192 -10.08 -6.60 9.18
CA LEU A 192 -10.84 -7.59 8.42
C LEU A 192 -9.94 -8.51 7.58
N MET A 193 -8.86 -7.95 7.02
CA MET A 193 -8.06 -8.61 5.99
C MET A 193 -6.61 -8.88 6.42
N ALA A 194 -6.36 -8.90 7.74
CA ALA A 194 -5.08 -9.29 8.30
C ALA A 194 -4.73 -10.74 7.89
N ASN A 195 -3.54 -10.93 7.31
CA ASN A 195 -3.08 -12.21 6.81
C ASN A 195 -1.54 -12.32 6.76
N SER A 196 -0.84 -11.76 7.76
CA SER A 196 0.61 -11.85 7.87
C SER A 196 1.06 -12.01 9.34
N PRO A 197 0.49 -12.99 10.11
CA PRO A 197 0.74 -13.06 11.53
C PRO A 197 2.06 -13.73 11.90
N TRP A 198 2.64 -14.54 11.00
CA TRP A 198 3.71 -15.47 11.36
C TRP A 198 4.76 -15.62 10.25
N SER A 199 6.01 -15.80 10.67
CA SER A 199 7.13 -16.27 9.85
C SER A 199 8.02 -17.14 10.72
N ALA A 200 8.58 -18.20 10.14
CA ALA A 200 9.45 -19.13 10.85
C ALA A 200 10.74 -18.47 11.35
N ARG A 201 11.26 -17.49 10.60
CA ARG A 201 12.54 -16.85 10.90
C ARG A 201 12.44 -15.43 11.45
N LEU A 202 11.27 -14.81 11.37
CA LEU A 202 11.04 -13.48 11.89
C LEU A 202 10.16 -13.55 13.15
N PRO A 203 10.73 -13.49 14.36
CA PRO A 203 9.95 -13.47 15.59
C PRO A 203 9.10 -12.20 15.67
N GLY A 204 8.02 -12.27 16.41
CA GLY A 204 7.13 -11.14 16.66
C GLY A 204 5.67 -11.53 16.70
N ALA A 205 4.83 -10.63 17.22
CA ALA A 205 3.40 -10.81 17.36
C ALA A 205 2.62 -9.79 16.51
N GLY A 206 1.42 -10.15 16.12
CA GLY A 206 0.52 -9.32 15.33
C GLY A 206 -0.21 -10.13 14.28
N GLN A 207 -1.27 -9.56 13.70
CA GLN A 207 -2.08 -10.22 12.68
C GLN A 207 -1.81 -9.67 11.28
N ALA A 208 -1.45 -8.38 11.18
CA ALA A 208 -1.03 -7.73 9.93
C ALA A 208 0.38 -7.15 10.08
N ARG A 209 1.37 -8.02 10.31
CA ARG A 209 2.76 -7.63 10.63
C ARG A 209 3.43 -6.86 9.49
N ARG A 210 3.10 -7.19 8.23
CA ARG A 210 3.66 -6.50 7.08
C ARG A 210 3.45 -4.98 7.13
N GLU A 211 2.30 -4.56 7.65
CA GLU A 211 1.93 -3.15 7.73
C GLU A 211 2.77 -2.37 8.76
N LEU A 212 3.35 -3.08 9.74
CA LEU A 212 4.25 -2.50 10.75
C LEU A 212 5.73 -2.44 10.29
N PHE A 213 6.08 -3.00 9.13
CA PHE A 213 7.45 -2.97 8.64
C PHE A 213 7.95 -1.54 8.36
N TRP A 214 7.06 -0.65 7.93
CA TRP A 214 7.37 0.76 7.73
C TRP A 214 7.75 1.46 9.03
N ASP A 215 6.98 1.22 10.11
CA ASP A 215 7.24 1.76 11.44
C ASP A 215 8.60 1.27 11.97
N GLN A 216 8.98 0.02 11.67
CA GLN A 216 10.23 -0.58 12.10
C GLN A 216 11.44 -0.11 11.28
N ALA A 217 11.28 -0.01 9.96
CA ALA A 217 12.38 0.32 9.07
C ALA A 217 12.76 1.81 9.10
N TYR A 218 11.79 2.70 9.31
CA TYR A 218 11.99 4.14 9.21
C TYR A 218 11.38 4.95 10.38
N PRO A 219 11.62 4.59 11.65
CA PRO A 219 11.06 5.31 12.80
C PRO A 219 11.52 6.78 12.85
N HIS A 220 12.65 7.10 12.21
CA HIS A 220 13.22 8.44 12.11
C HIS A 220 12.59 9.30 11.00
N ARG A 221 11.60 8.76 10.24
CA ARG A 221 10.93 9.42 9.11
C ARG A 221 9.41 9.25 9.15
N PRO A 222 8.74 9.60 10.27
CA PRO A 222 7.35 9.23 10.53
C PRO A 222 6.33 9.93 9.60
N ARG A 223 6.72 10.98 8.88
CA ARG A 223 5.81 11.73 7.99
C ARG A 223 5.68 11.12 6.60
N ARG A 224 6.20 9.91 6.38
CA ARG A 224 6.15 9.23 5.08
C ARG A 224 5.19 8.04 5.01
N TRP A 225 4.69 7.56 6.13
CA TRP A 225 3.81 6.37 6.15
C TRP A 225 2.63 6.52 7.10
N GLY A 226 1.68 5.57 6.98
CA GLY A 226 0.54 5.47 7.87
C GLY A 226 -0.60 6.41 7.51
N ILE A 227 -1.32 6.86 8.52
CA ILE A 227 -2.47 7.73 8.35
C ILE A 227 -2.03 9.19 8.24
N MET A 228 -2.36 9.81 7.12
CA MET A 228 -2.16 11.25 6.91
C MET A 228 -3.39 12.03 7.42
N ALA A 229 -3.18 13.29 7.81
CA ALA A 229 -4.29 14.19 8.12
C ALA A 229 -5.18 14.40 6.87
N PRO A 230 -6.50 14.55 7.03
CA PRO A 230 -7.38 14.80 5.90
C PRO A 230 -7.14 16.22 5.32
N SER A 231 -7.33 16.36 4.03
CA SER A 231 -7.30 17.64 3.34
C SER A 231 -8.65 17.91 2.70
N PRO A 232 -9.23 19.12 2.82
CA PRO A 232 -10.54 19.43 2.27
C PRO A 232 -10.59 19.42 0.73
N THR A 233 -9.48 19.81 0.09
CA THR A 233 -9.39 19.98 -1.37
C THR A 233 -8.14 19.34 -1.93
N LEU A 234 -8.15 19.07 -3.25
CA LEU A 234 -6.99 18.51 -3.95
C LEU A 234 -5.75 19.43 -3.90
N PRO A 235 -5.85 20.77 -4.04
CA PRO A 235 -4.69 21.66 -3.84
C PRO A 235 -4.13 21.59 -2.42
N GLU A 236 -4.97 21.50 -1.39
CA GLU A 236 -4.51 21.37 0.01
C GLU A 236 -3.87 20.02 0.26
N HIS A 237 -4.42 18.93 -0.32
CA HIS A 237 -3.79 17.62 -0.30
C HIS A 237 -2.39 17.66 -0.92
N ALA A 238 -2.24 18.29 -2.09
CA ALA A 238 -0.95 18.47 -2.73
C ALA A 238 0.04 19.23 -1.82
N ARG A 239 -0.37 20.36 -1.24
CA ARG A 239 0.50 21.10 -0.29
C ARG A 239 0.89 20.27 0.93
N GLN A 240 -0.01 19.42 1.42
CA GLN A 240 0.27 18.53 2.55
C GLN A 240 1.35 17.49 2.23
N LEU A 241 1.45 17.01 0.98
CA LEU A 241 2.50 16.08 0.57
C LEU A 241 3.90 16.69 0.75
N LEU A 242 4.05 18.02 0.68
CA LEU A 242 5.31 18.71 0.95
C LEU A 242 5.77 18.63 2.43
N ALA A 243 4.87 18.29 3.35
CA ALA A 243 5.24 18.04 4.75
C ALA A 243 5.96 16.70 4.95
N ALA A 244 5.92 15.80 3.96
CA ALA A 244 6.65 14.54 4.02
C ALA A 244 8.17 14.75 4.12
N ASP A 245 8.86 13.84 4.81
CA ASP A 245 10.31 13.86 4.87
C ASP A 245 10.91 13.62 3.49
N ALA A 246 11.75 14.53 3.03
CA ALA A 246 12.51 14.38 1.79
C ALA A 246 13.46 13.18 1.93
N PHE A 247 13.38 12.24 1.00
CA PHE A 247 14.12 10.98 1.12
C PHE A 247 14.83 10.57 -0.16
N LEU A 248 14.13 10.56 -1.29
CA LEU A 248 14.70 10.24 -2.59
C LEU A 248 14.52 11.42 -3.55
N ALA A 249 15.51 11.65 -4.38
CA ALA A 249 15.44 12.56 -5.51
C ALA A 249 16.20 11.95 -6.71
N SER A 250 15.83 12.32 -7.92
CA SER A 250 16.52 11.85 -9.12
C SER A 250 17.35 12.96 -9.74
N ARG A 251 18.57 12.63 -10.15
CA ARG A 251 19.47 13.53 -10.90
C ARG A 251 20.23 12.73 -11.93
N ASP A 252 20.18 13.17 -13.16
CA ASP A 252 20.94 12.62 -14.28
C ASP A 252 20.80 11.08 -14.41
N GLY A 253 19.57 10.58 -14.19
CA GLY A 253 19.24 9.16 -14.25
C GLY A 253 19.63 8.35 -13.01
N ARG A 254 20.21 8.97 -11.98
CA ARG A 254 20.55 8.33 -10.70
C ARG A 254 19.53 8.64 -9.62
N VAL A 255 19.28 7.69 -8.74
CA VAL A 255 18.46 7.85 -7.53
C VAL A 255 19.37 8.23 -6.37
N LEU A 256 19.18 9.42 -5.83
CA LEU A 256 19.94 9.95 -4.69
C LEU A 256 19.09 9.87 -3.41
N ARG A 257 19.71 9.49 -2.30
CA ARG A 257 19.09 9.42 -0.97
C ARG A 257 19.52 10.60 -0.11
N ILE A 258 18.53 11.33 0.38
CA ILE A 258 18.71 12.44 1.33
C ILE A 258 18.74 11.85 2.74
N GLU A 259 19.82 12.06 3.49
CA GLU A 259 19.95 11.53 4.86
C GLU A 259 19.36 12.44 5.92
N GLU A 260 19.43 13.74 5.71
CA GLU A 260 18.90 14.71 6.67
C GLU A 260 17.37 14.57 6.81
N PRO A 261 16.82 14.44 8.04
CA PRO A 261 15.37 14.36 8.27
C PRO A 261 14.73 15.76 8.16
N VAL A 262 14.55 16.21 6.95
CA VAL A 262 14.00 17.53 6.59
C VAL A 262 12.80 17.34 5.68
N SER A 263 11.76 18.17 5.82
CA SER A 263 10.61 18.12 4.92
C SER A 263 10.91 18.76 3.57
N TRP A 264 10.16 18.37 2.53
CA TRP A 264 10.25 19.04 1.24
C TRP A 264 9.90 20.51 1.34
N VAL A 265 8.91 20.90 2.15
CA VAL A 265 8.54 22.30 2.32
C VAL A 265 9.69 23.10 2.94
N ASP A 266 10.45 22.55 3.88
CA ASP A 266 11.59 23.25 4.48
C ASP A 266 12.79 23.32 3.55
N LEU A 267 13.03 22.29 2.74
CA LEU A 267 14.07 22.32 1.70
C LEU A 267 13.78 23.37 0.62
N LEU A 268 12.57 23.36 0.09
CA LEU A 268 12.16 24.35 -0.91
C LEU A 268 12.19 25.78 -0.34
N ARG A 269 11.76 25.94 0.91
CA ARG A 269 11.82 27.23 1.63
C ARG A 269 13.22 27.79 1.77
N SER A 270 14.13 26.96 2.21
CA SER A 270 15.49 27.42 2.49
C SER A 270 16.28 27.65 1.22
N GLY A 271 15.91 26.97 0.13
CA GLY A 271 16.69 26.95 -1.11
C GLY A 271 18.12 26.44 -0.91
N ARG A 272 18.44 25.87 0.27
CA ARG A 272 19.78 25.38 0.56
C ARG A 272 20.02 24.02 -0.09
N ALA A 273 21.24 23.81 -0.55
CA ALA A 273 21.67 22.49 -0.97
C ALA A 273 21.72 21.53 0.23
N VAL A 274 21.36 20.28 0.01
CA VAL A 274 21.38 19.20 1.00
C VAL A 274 22.30 18.08 0.52
N SER A 275 22.95 17.39 1.46
CA SER A 275 23.74 16.21 1.13
C SER A 275 22.84 15.04 0.75
N ALA A 276 23.14 14.42 -0.38
CA ALA A 276 22.50 13.21 -0.84
C ALA A 276 23.56 12.20 -1.29
N TRP A 277 23.22 10.92 -1.30
CA TRP A 277 24.14 9.82 -1.54
C TRP A 277 23.61 8.94 -2.66
N ASP A 278 24.48 8.55 -3.58
CA ASP A 278 24.14 7.53 -4.57
C ASP A 278 24.37 6.10 -4.01
N ILE A 279 24.08 5.11 -4.83
CA ILE A 279 24.22 3.69 -4.44
C ILE A 279 25.69 3.24 -4.29
N ASP A 280 26.63 3.98 -4.88
CA ASP A 280 28.07 3.72 -4.79
C ASP A 280 28.68 4.35 -3.53
N GLY A 281 27.86 5.08 -2.75
CA GLY A 281 28.28 5.78 -1.55
C GLY A 281 28.96 7.11 -1.82
N ALA A 282 28.88 7.66 -3.04
CA ALA A 282 29.38 8.99 -3.36
C ALA A 282 28.38 10.06 -2.88
N ARG A 283 28.96 11.12 -2.29
CA ARG A 283 28.19 12.25 -1.78
C ARG A 283 27.98 13.29 -2.86
N HIS A 284 26.73 13.71 -3.01
CA HIS A 284 26.29 14.76 -3.92
C HIS A 284 25.70 15.94 -3.14
N LEU A 285 25.87 17.15 -3.67
CA LEU A 285 25.19 18.34 -3.19
C LEU A 285 23.92 18.54 -4.05
N LEU A 286 22.75 18.24 -3.46
CA LEU A 286 21.46 18.33 -4.12
C LEU A 286 20.85 19.71 -3.90
N GLN A 287 20.70 20.50 -4.98
CA GLN A 287 19.90 21.71 -4.96
C GLN A 287 18.43 21.35 -5.14
N PRO A 288 17.52 21.70 -4.18
CA PRO A 288 16.10 21.35 -4.26
C PRO A 288 15.41 21.99 -5.47
N ARG A 289 14.52 21.24 -6.12
CA ARG A 289 13.66 21.68 -7.23
C ARG A 289 12.20 21.42 -6.91
N VAL A 290 11.29 22.22 -7.44
CA VAL A 290 9.83 22.04 -7.26
C VAL A 290 9.34 20.69 -7.83
N SER A 291 10.06 20.13 -8.82
CA SER A 291 9.75 18.81 -9.37
C SER A 291 10.12 17.65 -8.44
N ASP A 292 11.08 17.82 -7.53
CA ASP A 292 11.56 16.71 -6.69
C ASP A 292 10.45 16.05 -5.84
N PRO A 293 9.53 16.79 -5.20
CA PRO A 293 8.43 16.16 -4.48
C PRO A 293 7.49 15.33 -5.36
N LEU A 294 7.32 15.68 -6.66
CA LEU A 294 6.51 14.88 -7.59
C LEU A 294 7.17 13.52 -7.86
N GLU A 295 8.48 13.51 -8.08
CA GLU A 295 9.26 12.29 -8.25
C GLU A 295 9.32 11.45 -6.96
N HIS A 296 9.26 12.12 -5.81
CA HIS A 296 9.31 11.49 -4.49
C HIS A 296 8.00 10.81 -4.08
N LEU A 297 6.85 11.06 -4.73
CA LEU A 297 5.54 10.52 -4.34
C LEU A 297 5.58 8.99 -4.15
N GLY A 298 6.36 8.28 -4.95
CA GLY A 298 6.58 6.84 -4.80
C GLY A 298 7.32 6.42 -3.53
N ALA A 299 7.86 7.36 -2.74
CA ALA A 299 8.51 7.10 -1.46
C ALA A 299 7.64 7.52 -0.26
N ILE A 300 6.37 7.86 -0.49
CA ILE A 300 5.35 8.12 0.53
C ILE A 300 4.42 6.91 0.61
N TRP A 301 4.33 6.29 1.78
CA TRP A 301 3.54 5.07 2.02
C TRP A 301 2.39 5.33 2.99
N SER A 302 1.53 6.31 2.67
CA SER A 302 0.26 6.46 3.34
C SER A 302 -0.63 5.23 3.12
N CYS A 303 -1.52 4.96 4.06
CA CYS A 303 -2.46 3.83 3.99
C CYS A 303 -3.29 3.84 2.70
N THR A 304 -3.63 5.04 2.23
CA THR A 304 -4.30 5.30 0.96
C THR A 304 -3.67 6.55 0.36
N ARG A 305 -3.42 6.56 -0.93
CA ARG A 305 -2.86 7.71 -1.65
C ARG A 305 -3.64 8.00 -2.94
N LEU A 306 -3.40 9.16 -3.52
CA LEU A 306 -3.78 9.45 -4.90
C LEU A 306 -2.66 9.01 -5.85
N SER A 307 -3.04 8.44 -6.98
CA SER A 307 -2.16 8.13 -8.10
C SER A 307 -2.42 9.11 -9.25
N PRO A 308 -1.65 10.22 -9.35
CA PRO A 308 -1.96 11.30 -10.31
C PRO A 308 -1.88 10.84 -11.76
N GLU A 309 -1.00 9.93 -12.09
CA GLU A 309 -0.83 9.41 -13.45
C GLU A 309 -2.11 8.77 -13.99
N TYR A 310 -2.85 8.09 -13.11
CA TYR A 310 -4.06 7.36 -13.43
C TYR A 310 -5.34 8.10 -13.03
N GLY A 311 -5.25 9.15 -12.19
CA GLY A 311 -6.42 9.83 -11.62
C GLY A 311 -7.23 8.96 -10.67
N THR A 312 -6.58 8.06 -9.94
CA THR A 312 -7.23 7.09 -9.07
C THR A 312 -6.90 7.34 -7.60
N VAL A 313 -7.78 6.86 -6.72
CA VAL A 313 -7.42 6.55 -5.33
C VAL A 313 -6.87 5.14 -5.24
N GLU A 314 -5.79 4.95 -4.50
CA GLU A 314 -5.09 3.67 -4.32
C GLU A 314 -5.08 3.28 -2.85
N ASP A 315 -5.76 2.18 -2.50
CA ASP A 315 -5.71 1.56 -1.16
C ASP A 315 -4.58 0.54 -1.10
N ARG A 316 -3.77 0.54 -0.01
CA ARG A 316 -2.50 -0.18 0.05
C ARG A 316 -2.31 -1.07 1.27
N VAL A 317 -3.21 -0.99 2.25
CA VAL A 317 -2.99 -1.57 3.60
C VAL A 317 -3.30 -3.06 3.70
N VAL A 318 -3.96 -3.63 2.71
CA VAL A 318 -4.46 -4.99 2.79
C VAL A 318 -3.37 -6.00 2.44
N CYS A 319 -3.26 -7.06 3.23
CA CYS A 319 -2.40 -8.20 2.94
C CYS A 319 -2.87 -8.93 1.67
N ALA A 320 -1.99 -9.66 0.99
CA ALA A 320 -2.41 -10.68 0.03
C ALA A 320 -3.47 -11.61 0.67
N GLN A 321 -4.52 -11.94 -0.07
CA GLN A 321 -5.70 -12.65 0.45
C GLN A 321 -5.67 -14.13 0.07
N PRO A 322 -6.33 -14.99 0.87
CA PRO A 322 -6.43 -16.43 0.62
C PRO A 322 -7.05 -16.78 -0.75
N PRO A 323 -6.90 -18.04 -1.22
CA PRO A 323 -7.52 -18.50 -2.46
C PRO A 323 -9.03 -18.21 -2.52
N GLY A 324 -9.50 -17.68 -3.67
CA GLY A 324 -10.91 -17.37 -3.89
C GLY A 324 -11.40 -16.06 -3.26
N GLU A 325 -10.57 -15.36 -2.47
CA GLU A 325 -10.97 -14.14 -1.76
C GLU A 325 -10.26 -12.87 -2.29
N GLN A 326 -9.51 -12.97 -3.38
CA GLN A 326 -8.68 -11.87 -3.91
C GLN A 326 -9.47 -10.65 -4.35
N THR A 327 -10.71 -10.85 -4.83
CA THR A 327 -11.59 -9.78 -5.32
C THR A 327 -12.27 -9.00 -4.18
N ALA A 328 -12.29 -9.54 -2.96
CA ALA A 328 -13.02 -8.95 -1.82
C ALA A 328 -12.52 -7.53 -1.44
N ASN A 329 -11.20 -7.29 -1.54
CA ASN A 329 -10.66 -5.95 -1.29
C ASN A 329 -11.11 -4.94 -2.35
N ALA A 330 -11.09 -5.32 -3.62
CA ALA A 330 -11.56 -4.48 -4.72
C ALA A 330 -13.05 -4.13 -4.56
N ALA A 331 -13.87 -5.11 -4.17
CA ALA A 331 -15.28 -4.90 -3.89
C ALA A 331 -15.51 -3.91 -2.75
N LEU A 332 -14.77 -4.07 -1.66
CA LEU A 332 -14.87 -3.18 -0.50
C LEU A 332 -14.49 -1.75 -0.88
N VAL A 333 -13.32 -1.55 -1.49
CA VAL A 333 -12.85 -0.20 -1.83
C VAL A 333 -13.73 0.47 -2.87
N LEU A 334 -14.12 -0.25 -3.94
CA LEU A 334 -15.04 0.28 -4.96
C LEU A 334 -16.37 0.70 -4.35
N GLY A 335 -16.99 -0.16 -3.53
CA GLY A 335 -18.26 0.16 -2.88
C GLY A 335 -18.18 1.36 -1.93
N LEU A 336 -17.05 1.53 -1.24
CA LEU A 336 -16.80 2.69 -0.37
C LEU A 336 -16.60 3.98 -1.18
N VAL A 337 -15.89 3.92 -2.31
CA VAL A 337 -15.69 5.08 -3.19
C VAL A 337 -17.03 5.53 -3.81
N GLU A 338 -17.90 4.59 -4.19
CA GLU A 338 -19.27 4.91 -4.68
C GLU A 338 -20.12 5.62 -3.62
N ARG A 339 -19.77 5.52 -2.35
CA ARG A 339 -20.43 6.18 -1.20
C ARG A 339 -19.45 7.02 -0.39
N GLY A 340 -18.61 7.77 -1.09
CA GLY A 340 -17.52 8.55 -0.47
C GLY A 340 -18.00 9.50 0.63
N GLU A 341 -19.20 10.08 0.51
CA GLU A 341 -19.77 10.96 1.54
C GLU A 341 -20.13 10.19 2.81
N GLU A 342 -20.81 9.03 2.70
CA GLU A 342 -21.14 8.19 3.85
C GLU A 342 -19.87 7.64 4.54
N LEU A 343 -18.84 7.33 3.75
CA LEU A 343 -17.53 6.94 4.28
C LEU A 343 -16.84 8.10 5.03
N ARG A 344 -16.98 9.33 4.50
CA ARG A 344 -16.45 10.53 5.16
C ARG A 344 -17.16 10.77 6.49
N GLU A 345 -18.48 10.64 6.54
CA GLU A 345 -19.26 10.76 7.78
C GLU A 345 -18.79 9.73 8.84
N LEU A 346 -18.61 8.45 8.44
CA LEU A 346 -18.07 7.41 9.32
C LEU A 346 -16.68 7.80 9.86
N ALA A 347 -15.81 8.32 8.99
CA ALA A 347 -14.46 8.72 9.37
C ALA A 347 -14.46 9.95 10.30
N ASP A 348 -15.35 10.92 10.05
CA ASP A 348 -15.46 12.19 10.82
C ASP A 348 -16.08 11.98 12.20
N ALA A 349 -16.88 10.93 12.40
CA ALA A 349 -17.47 10.59 13.70
C ALA A 349 -16.43 10.28 14.79
N THR A 350 -15.16 10.10 14.43
CA THR A 350 -14.09 9.75 15.37
C THR A 350 -12.87 10.66 15.17
N PRO A 351 -12.25 11.17 16.25
CA PRO A 351 -11.04 11.99 16.14
C PRO A 351 -9.88 11.28 15.46
N LEU A 352 -9.11 12.02 14.64
CA LEU A 352 -7.98 11.48 13.86
C LEU A 352 -7.01 10.65 14.70
N ARG A 353 -6.67 11.10 15.92
CA ARG A 353 -5.76 10.39 16.83
C ARG A 353 -6.22 8.96 17.14
N CYS A 354 -7.55 8.76 17.28
CA CYS A 354 -8.09 7.43 17.55
C CYS A 354 -7.92 6.49 16.35
N TRP A 355 -7.98 7.03 15.13
CA TRP A 355 -7.71 6.26 13.91
C TRP A 355 -6.23 5.90 13.77
N VAL A 356 -5.32 6.83 14.12
CA VAL A 356 -3.87 6.57 14.11
C VAL A 356 -3.52 5.44 15.08
N ASP A 357 -4.03 5.51 16.32
CA ASP A 357 -3.82 4.47 17.33
C ASP A 357 -4.44 3.13 16.89
N ALA A 358 -5.64 3.18 16.32
CA ALA A 358 -6.37 2.01 15.85
C ALA A 358 -5.65 1.29 14.71
N ARG A 359 -4.90 1.97 13.82
CA ARG A 359 -4.10 1.31 12.79
C ARG A 359 -3.12 0.33 13.40
N VAL A 360 -2.35 0.76 14.37
CA VAL A 360 -1.37 -0.10 15.05
C VAL A 360 -2.05 -1.20 15.86
N ASP A 361 -3.17 -0.88 16.52
CA ASP A 361 -3.96 -1.84 17.29
C ASP A 361 -4.56 -2.93 16.38
N ALA A 362 -5.10 -2.55 15.22
CA ALA A 362 -5.61 -3.48 14.21
C ALA A 362 -4.50 -4.40 13.64
N CYS A 363 -3.30 -3.86 13.39
CA CYS A 363 -2.16 -4.68 12.98
C CYS A 363 -1.80 -5.75 14.03
N ARG A 364 -1.93 -5.43 15.31
CA ARG A 364 -1.60 -6.34 16.41
C ARG A 364 -2.71 -7.32 16.72
N ARG A 365 -3.95 -6.84 16.83
CA ARG A 365 -5.09 -7.58 17.40
C ARG A 365 -6.20 -7.93 16.40
N GLY A 366 -6.10 -7.47 15.13
CA GLY A 366 -7.12 -7.73 14.10
C GLY A 366 -8.51 -7.29 14.56
N LEU A 367 -9.49 -8.17 14.44
CA LEU A 367 -10.89 -7.88 14.81
C LEU A 367 -11.13 -7.63 16.31
N SER A 368 -10.16 -7.93 17.17
CA SER A 368 -10.21 -7.59 18.60
C SER A 368 -9.72 -6.17 18.91
N ALA A 369 -9.32 -5.40 17.90
CA ALA A 369 -8.85 -4.03 18.05
C ALA A 369 -10.00 -3.04 18.36
N ARG A 370 -9.62 -1.82 18.73
CA ARG A 370 -10.56 -0.75 19.06
C ARG A 370 -10.18 0.56 18.35
N VAL A 371 -11.18 1.37 18.07
CA VAL A 371 -11.03 2.75 17.62
C VAL A 371 -11.51 3.65 18.76
N GLY A 372 -10.59 4.15 19.56
CA GLY A 372 -10.93 4.77 20.83
C GLY A 372 -11.69 3.80 21.75
N ALA A 373 -12.90 4.15 22.14
CA ALA A 373 -13.76 3.28 22.97
C ALA A 373 -14.59 2.27 22.16
N VAL A 374 -14.66 2.38 20.83
CA VAL A 374 -15.53 1.57 19.97
C VAL A 374 -14.81 0.31 19.49
N PRO A 375 -15.40 -0.90 19.57
CA PRO A 375 -14.85 -2.09 18.94
C PRO A 375 -14.72 -1.92 17.43
N VAL A 376 -13.58 -2.36 16.85
CA VAL A 376 -13.35 -2.28 15.40
C VAL A 376 -14.44 -3.01 14.60
N THR A 377 -14.97 -4.10 15.15
CA THR A 377 -16.04 -4.91 14.51
C THR A 377 -17.33 -4.12 14.29
N ALA A 378 -17.71 -3.25 15.22
CA ALA A 378 -18.90 -2.41 15.09
C ALA A 378 -18.75 -1.42 13.91
N LEU A 379 -17.61 -0.74 13.80
CA LEU A 379 -17.33 0.19 12.70
C LEU A 379 -17.08 -0.55 11.37
N ALA A 380 -16.47 -1.72 11.39
CA ALA A 380 -16.31 -2.56 10.22
C ALA A 380 -17.66 -3.03 9.66
N GLY A 381 -18.65 -3.32 10.52
CA GLY A 381 -20.01 -3.62 10.10
C GLY A 381 -20.68 -2.44 9.37
N GLN A 382 -20.50 -1.23 9.89
CA GLN A 382 -20.99 -0.01 9.23
C GLN A 382 -20.30 0.20 7.87
N MET A 383 -18.96 0.04 7.83
CA MET A 383 -18.17 0.14 6.61
C MET A 383 -18.64 -0.86 5.53
N LEU A 384 -18.89 -2.12 5.90
CA LEU A 384 -19.40 -3.14 4.98
C LEU A 384 -20.81 -2.79 4.48
N THR A 385 -21.65 -2.19 5.32
CA THR A 385 -23.00 -1.72 4.93
C THR A 385 -22.89 -0.58 3.90
N ILE A 386 -22.01 0.37 4.10
CA ILE A 386 -21.73 1.46 3.16
C ILE A 386 -21.27 0.89 1.81
N ALA A 387 -20.30 -0.01 1.83
CA ALA A 387 -19.76 -0.63 0.62
C ALA A 387 -20.84 -1.42 -0.14
N ALA A 388 -21.65 -2.21 0.58
CA ALA A 388 -22.75 -2.96 -0.04
C ALA A 388 -23.77 -2.04 -0.73
N ARG A 389 -24.13 -0.92 -0.10
CA ARG A 389 -25.01 0.10 -0.74
C ARG A 389 -24.36 0.70 -1.99
N GLY A 390 -23.05 0.96 -1.96
CA GLY A 390 -22.32 1.44 -3.12
C GLY A 390 -22.36 0.45 -4.28
N LEU A 391 -22.04 -0.81 -4.04
CA LEU A 391 -22.09 -1.86 -5.06
C LEU A 391 -23.50 -2.12 -5.57
N SER A 392 -24.51 -2.13 -4.68
CA SER A 392 -25.91 -2.30 -5.07
C SER A 392 -26.39 -1.17 -5.99
N ALA A 393 -25.96 0.07 -5.73
CA ALA A 393 -26.32 1.23 -6.57
C ALA A 393 -25.74 1.13 -8.00
N ARG A 394 -24.69 0.37 -8.23
CA ARG A 394 -24.14 0.07 -9.55
C ARG A 394 -25.05 -0.85 -10.38
N GLY A 395 -25.93 -1.63 -9.72
CA GLY A 395 -26.90 -2.51 -10.39
C GLY A 395 -26.28 -3.74 -11.07
N LEU A 396 -25.05 -4.11 -10.73
CA LEU A 396 -24.29 -5.19 -11.39
C LEU A 396 -24.24 -6.50 -10.58
N GLY A 397 -24.91 -6.58 -9.42
CA GLY A 397 -24.91 -7.77 -8.56
C GLY A 397 -23.53 -8.10 -7.96
N GLU A 398 -22.72 -7.06 -7.68
CA GLU A 398 -21.33 -7.16 -7.24
C GLU A 398 -21.17 -7.31 -5.73
N ASP A 399 -22.22 -7.07 -4.95
CA ASP A 399 -22.18 -7.09 -3.47
C ASP A 399 -21.84 -8.46 -2.88
N ARG A 400 -22.04 -9.55 -3.64
CA ARG A 400 -21.60 -10.91 -3.28
C ARG A 400 -20.09 -11.02 -3.03
N PHE A 401 -19.26 -10.19 -3.67
CA PHE A 401 -17.82 -10.18 -3.45
C PHE A 401 -17.43 -9.67 -2.06
N LEU A 402 -18.39 -9.12 -1.29
CA LEU A 402 -18.19 -8.78 0.12
C LEU A 402 -18.44 -9.97 1.07
N ASP A 403 -18.98 -11.09 0.59
CA ASP A 403 -19.37 -12.21 1.45
C ASP A 403 -18.21 -12.77 2.29
N PRO A 404 -16.98 -12.94 1.79
CA PRO A 404 -15.86 -13.34 2.62
C PRO A 404 -15.63 -12.41 3.81
N LEU A 405 -15.81 -11.09 3.63
CA LEU A 405 -15.62 -10.11 4.71
C LEU A 405 -16.78 -10.11 5.71
N ARG A 406 -18.01 -10.33 5.24
CA ARG A 406 -19.19 -10.53 6.10
C ARG A 406 -19.03 -11.76 6.99
N GLU A 407 -18.57 -12.87 6.41
CA GLU A 407 -18.29 -14.11 7.16
C GLU A 407 -17.21 -13.92 8.23
N ARG A 408 -16.11 -13.24 7.89
CA ARG A 408 -15.04 -12.91 8.85
C ARG A 408 -15.58 -12.10 10.03
N LEU A 409 -16.41 -11.11 9.73
CA LEU A 409 -17.02 -10.28 10.77
C LEU A 409 -18.00 -11.09 11.64
N ALA A 410 -18.84 -11.92 11.02
CA ALA A 410 -19.81 -12.76 11.72
C ALA A 410 -19.14 -13.80 12.64
N ARG A 411 -18.00 -14.36 12.20
CA ARG A 411 -17.22 -15.34 12.99
C ARG A 411 -16.29 -14.67 14.00
N GLY A 412 -16.03 -13.35 13.88
CA GLY A 412 -15.01 -12.67 14.66
C GLY A 412 -13.59 -13.14 14.33
N GLU A 413 -13.36 -13.67 13.12
CA GLU A 413 -12.13 -14.35 12.73
C GLU A 413 -11.68 -13.95 11.33
N ASN A 414 -10.46 -13.43 11.22
CA ASN A 414 -9.78 -13.12 9.96
C ASN A 414 -8.75 -14.23 9.61
N PRO A 415 -8.15 -14.23 8.40
CA PRO A 415 -7.17 -15.25 8.01
C PRO A 415 -6.00 -15.40 8.97
N ALA A 416 -5.52 -14.31 9.56
CA ALA A 416 -4.42 -14.34 10.51
C ALA A 416 -4.80 -15.09 11.80
N ALA A 417 -6.01 -14.89 12.31
CA ALA A 417 -6.50 -15.59 13.50
C ALA A 417 -6.61 -17.10 13.25
N ARG A 418 -7.07 -17.51 12.06
CA ARG A 418 -7.11 -18.93 11.65
C ARG A 418 -5.72 -19.57 11.69
N LEU A 419 -4.70 -18.91 11.09
CA LEU A 419 -3.33 -19.44 11.14
C LEU A 419 -2.76 -19.48 12.56
N LEU A 420 -3.04 -18.47 13.38
CA LEU A 420 -2.54 -18.43 14.76
C LEU A 420 -3.14 -19.52 15.65
N ALA A 421 -4.33 -20.01 15.32
CA ALA A 421 -4.95 -21.16 16.02
C ALA A 421 -4.22 -22.48 15.69
N VAL A 422 -3.46 -22.54 14.59
CA VAL A 422 -2.64 -23.71 14.23
C VAL A 422 -1.40 -23.77 15.13
N PRO A 423 -1.04 -24.95 15.71
CA PRO A 423 0.21 -25.11 16.47
C PRO A 423 1.43 -24.64 15.68
N ALA A 424 2.35 -23.93 16.33
CA ALA A 424 3.48 -23.26 15.65
C ALA A 424 4.28 -24.18 14.71
N ALA A 425 4.52 -25.44 15.13
CA ALA A 425 5.26 -26.43 14.33
C ALA A 425 4.50 -26.89 13.07
N GLN A 426 3.19 -26.63 12.99
CA GLN A 426 2.34 -27.05 11.85
C GLN A 426 1.98 -25.86 10.93
N ARG A 427 2.34 -24.62 11.27
CA ARG A 427 1.92 -23.42 10.52
C ARG A 427 2.48 -23.39 9.10
N LEU A 428 3.73 -23.76 8.90
CA LEU A 428 4.31 -23.77 7.55
C LEU A 428 3.65 -24.83 6.66
N PRO A 429 3.51 -26.12 7.06
CA PRO A 429 2.74 -27.09 6.30
C PRO A 429 1.31 -26.62 6.03
N TRP A 430 0.64 -26.06 7.02
CA TRP A 430 -0.73 -25.54 6.88
C TRP A 430 -0.81 -24.42 5.83
N LEU A 431 0.14 -23.47 5.83
CA LEU A 431 0.20 -22.41 4.82
C LEU A 431 0.39 -22.97 3.41
N LEU A 432 1.30 -23.93 3.24
CA LEU A 432 1.55 -24.55 1.93
C LEU A 432 0.34 -25.33 1.39
N GLU A 433 -0.51 -25.83 2.28
CA GLU A 433 -1.74 -26.55 1.90
C GLU A 433 -2.94 -25.62 1.66
N HIS A 434 -3.12 -24.58 2.50
CA HIS A 434 -4.36 -23.79 2.53
C HIS A 434 -4.24 -22.38 1.95
N ALA A 435 -3.01 -21.84 1.79
CA ALA A 435 -2.77 -20.54 1.20
C ALA A 435 -2.20 -20.63 -0.22
N ALA A 436 -1.88 -21.82 -0.73
CA ALA A 436 -1.46 -22.00 -2.13
C ALA A 436 -2.60 -21.62 -3.09
N LEU A 437 -2.26 -20.81 -4.11
CA LEU A 437 -3.19 -20.25 -5.10
C LEU A 437 -3.22 -21.09 -6.38
#